data_c86d00a71ba7d15ad7aef0d516615bc1
#
_entry.id   c86d00a71ba7d15ad7aef0d516615bc1
#
_cell.length_a   1.000
_cell.length_b   1.000
_cell.length_c   1.000
_cell.angle_alpha   90.00
_cell.angle_beta   90.00
_cell.angle_gamma   90.00
#
_symmetry.space_group_name_H-M   'P 1'
#
loop_
_entity.id
_entity.type
_entity.pdbx_description
1 polymer ?
#
loop_
_entity_poly.entity_id
_entity_poly.type
_entity_poly.pdbx_seq_one_letter_code
_entity_poly.pdbx_strand_id
1 'polypeptide(L)'
;MRVQVLLPKIFNFPFTYNLDHKKNYKKGDLVEIPFGSRKEIGVIWNNINSVPKNIKIKNINKKIANFSINQKLINFIEWFSMYNMVPRGLALKMCIGNGRNLFKKKDQIEKLKKIKVTKYSLNKEQKDSLKYLENVRGKFNVSVLQGATGSGKTLV
;
A
#
# COMPACT_ATOMS: atom_id res chain seq x y z
N MET A 1 -14.10 18.52 -9.39
CA MET A 1 -12.77 18.39 -8.76
C MET A 1 -11.90 17.47 -9.59
N ARG A 2 -10.59 17.74 -9.69
CA ARG A 2 -9.66 16.93 -10.49
C ARG A 2 -8.56 16.40 -9.61
N VAL A 3 -8.08 15.20 -9.92
CA VAL A 3 -7.00 14.53 -9.19
C VAL A 3 -6.00 13.90 -10.12
N GLN A 4 -4.81 13.72 -9.60
CA GLN A 4 -3.78 12.91 -10.23
C GLN A 4 -3.82 11.49 -9.65
N VAL A 5 -3.77 10.49 -10.53
CA VAL A 5 -3.77 9.07 -10.19
C VAL A 5 -2.48 8.45 -10.70
N LEU A 6 -1.68 7.90 -9.78
CA LEU A 6 -0.48 7.14 -10.12
C LEU A 6 -0.86 5.68 -10.36
N LEU A 7 -0.42 5.13 -11.49
CA LEU A 7 -0.64 3.73 -11.87
C LEU A 7 0.55 2.86 -11.43
N PRO A 8 0.32 1.62 -10.97
CA PRO A 8 1.38 0.65 -10.66
C PRO A 8 1.97 0.06 -11.95
N LYS A 9 2.54 0.91 -12.79
CA LYS A 9 3.13 0.62 -14.09
C LYS A 9 4.42 1.42 -14.30
N ILE A 10 5.03 1.30 -15.46
CA ILE A 10 6.31 1.93 -15.81
C ILE A 10 6.32 3.48 -15.79
N PHE A 11 5.20 4.11 -15.50
CA PHE A 11 5.11 5.57 -15.55
C PHE A 11 5.76 6.24 -14.33
N ASN A 12 6.51 7.30 -14.59
CA ASN A 12 7.10 8.13 -13.53
C ASN A 12 6.19 9.27 -13.07
N PHE A 13 5.05 9.48 -13.73
CA PHE A 13 4.13 10.59 -13.49
C PHE A 13 2.69 10.07 -13.33
N PRO A 14 1.89 10.75 -12.52
CA PRO A 14 0.47 10.43 -12.38
C PRO A 14 -0.36 11.03 -13.53
N PHE A 15 -1.51 10.42 -13.83
CA PHE A 15 -2.47 10.85 -14.83
C PHE A 15 -3.64 11.60 -14.22
N THR A 16 -4.16 12.60 -14.94
CA THR A 16 -5.28 13.43 -14.46
C THR A 16 -6.63 12.79 -14.77
N TYR A 17 -7.52 12.79 -13.77
CA TYR A 17 -8.89 12.30 -13.86
C TYR A 17 -9.87 13.27 -13.17
N ASN A 18 -11.13 13.26 -13.62
CA ASN A 18 -12.21 13.94 -12.93
C ASN A 18 -12.75 13.08 -11.79
N LEU A 19 -13.09 13.73 -10.67
CA LEU A 19 -13.77 13.11 -9.54
C LEU A 19 -15.28 13.37 -9.62
N ASP A 20 -16.04 12.37 -9.21
CA ASP A 20 -17.44 12.55 -8.86
C ASP A 20 -17.55 13.28 -7.51
N HIS A 21 -18.22 14.43 -7.50
CA HIS A 21 -18.38 15.28 -6.31
C HIS A 21 -19.18 14.62 -5.18
N LYS A 22 -19.93 13.58 -5.49
CA LYS A 22 -20.78 12.87 -4.52
C LYS A 22 -20.00 11.92 -3.59
N LYS A 23 -18.73 11.68 -3.88
CA LYS A 23 -17.89 10.73 -3.12
C LYS A 23 -16.72 11.45 -2.45
N ASN A 24 -16.47 11.08 -1.20
CA ASN A 24 -15.31 11.59 -0.48
C ASN A 24 -14.04 10.84 -0.90
N TYR A 25 -13.14 11.54 -1.58
CA TYR A 25 -11.84 11.02 -2.02
C TYR A 25 -10.72 11.74 -1.30
N LYS A 26 -9.70 10.99 -0.92
CA LYS A 26 -8.49 11.55 -0.29
C LYS A 26 -7.23 10.98 -0.94
N LYS A 27 -6.11 11.66 -0.75
CA LYS A 27 -4.79 11.19 -1.15
C LYS A 27 -4.51 9.81 -0.56
N GLY A 28 -3.98 8.90 -1.38
CA GLY A 28 -3.75 7.51 -1.00
C GLY A 28 -4.91 6.56 -1.29
N ASP A 29 -6.11 7.05 -1.63
CA ASP A 29 -7.24 6.18 -1.97
C ASP A 29 -6.96 5.41 -3.27
N LEU A 30 -7.33 4.12 -3.27
CA LEU A 30 -7.30 3.31 -4.48
C LEU A 30 -8.57 3.54 -5.30
N VAL A 31 -8.37 3.69 -6.60
CA VAL A 31 -9.44 3.96 -7.56
C VAL A 31 -9.31 3.10 -8.81
N GLU A 32 -10.45 2.69 -9.36
CA GLU A 32 -10.52 2.10 -10.68
C GLU A 32 -10.72 3.21 -11.72
N ILE A 33 -9.87 3.23 -12.73
CA ILE A 33 -9.85 4.25 -13.78
C ILE A 33 -9.89 3.61 -15.17
N PRO A 34 -10.44 4.29 -16.17
CA PRO A 34 -10.30 3.89 -17.58
C PRO A 34 -8.92 4.29 -18.08
N PHE A 35 -8.13 3.31 -18.52
CA PHE A 35 -6.79 3.53 -19.09
C PHE A 35 -6.66 2.80 -20.43
N GLY A 36 -6.58 3.56 -21.53
CA GLY A 36 -6.74 3.01 -22.89
C GLY A 36 -8.12 2.35 -23.05
N SER A 37 -8.14 1.11 -23.49
CA SER A 37 -9.33 0.27 -23.64
C SER A 37 -9.65 -0.56 -22.39
N ARG A 38 -8.79 -0.51 -21.36
CA ARG A 38 -8.91 -1.35 -20.15
C ARG A 38 -9.25 -0.52 -18.92
N LYS A 39 -9.70 -1.21 -17.88
CA LYS A 39 -9.84 -0.65 -16.53
C LYS A 39 -8.59 -1.01 -15.74
N GLU A 40 -8.01 -0.03 -15.10
CA GLU A 40 -6.81 -0.18 -14.30
C GLU A 40 -7.02 0.37 -12.88
N ILE A 41 -6.18 -0.05 -11.97
CA ILE A 41 -6.18 0.41 -10.60
C ILE A 41 -5.03 1.38 -10.43
N GLY A 42 -5.33 2.50 -9.80
CA GLY A 42 -4.34 3.49 -9.43
C GLY A 42 -4.60 4.05 -8.05
N VAL A 43 -3.68 4.87 -7.60
CA VAL A 43 -3.73 5.55 -6.30
C VAL A 43 -3.84 7.04 -6.53
N ILE A 44 -4.77 7.69 -5.83
CA ILE A 44 -4.85 9.16 -5.83
C ILE A 44 -3.58 9.71 -5.20
N TRP A 45 -2.83 10.46 -6.02
CA TRP A 45 -1.50 10.96 -5.67
C TRP A 45 -1.53 12.40 -5.21
N ASN A 46 -2.17 13.26 -5.99
CA ASN A 46 -2.33 14.69 -5.69
C ASN A 46 -3.68 15.21 -6.16
N ASN A 47 -4.12 16.33 -5.57
CA ASN A 47 -5.21 17.14 -6.09
C ASN A 47 -4.65 18.17 -7.08
N ILE A 48 -5.43 18.51 -8.11
CA ILE A 48 -5.07 19.53 -9.08
C ILE A 48 -6.21 20.54 -9.21
N ASN A 49 -5.84 21.82 -9.20
CA ASN A 49 -6.80 22.90 -9.38
C ASN A 49 -6.85 23.41 -10.84
N SER A 50 -5.81 23.17 -11.65
CA SER A 50 -5.73 23.64 -13.04
C SER A 50 -5.23 22.57 -13.99
N VAL A 51 -5.82 22.47 -15.18
CA VAL A 51 -5.39 21.61 -16.28
C VAL A 51 -5.55 22.40 -17.59
N PRO A 52 -4.68 22.20 -18.60
CA PRO A 52 -4.85 22.81 -19.91
C PRO A 52 -6.25 22.55 -20.49
N LYS A 53 -6.86 23.58 -21.10
CA LYS A 53 -8.27 23.57 -21.53
C LYS A 53 -8.61 22.55 -22.63
N ASN A 54 -7.61 22.06 -23.37
CA ASN A 54 -7.81 21.26 -24.59
C ASN A 54 -7.69 19.74 -24.40
N ILE A 55 -7.66 19.23 -23.16
CA ILE A 55 -7.51 17.80 -22.90
C ILE A 55 -8.84 17.22 -22.41
N LYS A 56 -9.35 16.20 -23.13
CA LYS A 56 -10.53 15.43 -22.70
C LYS A 56 -10.15 14.52 -21.50
N ILE A 57 -10.50 14.95 -20.30
CA ILE A 57 -10.21 14.22 -19.07
C ILE A 57 -11.30 13.20 -18.80
N LYS A 58 -10.90 11.94 -18.58
CA LYS A 58 -11.80 10.84 -18.23
C LYS A 58 -12.19 10.89 -16.75
N ASN A 59 -13.32 10.31 -16.41
CA ASN A 59 -13.79 10.20 -15.03
C ASN A 59 -13.22 8.96 -14.35
N ILE A 60 -13.05 9.01 -13.03
CA ILE A 60 -12.81 7.83 -12.21
C ILE A 60 -14.07 6.95 -12.21
N ASN A 61 -13.91 5.66 -12.44
CA ASN A 61 -15.04 4.72 -12.46
C ASN A 61 -15.61 4.50 -11.05
N LYS A 62 -14.75 4.14 -10.11
CA LYS A 62 -15.15 3.91 -8.72
C LYS A 62 -13.97 4.02 -7.76
N LYS A 63 -14.28 4.39 -6.52
CA LYS A 63 -13.38 4.24 -5.38
C LYS A 63 -13.42 2.81 -4.89
N ILE A 64 -12.27 2.29 -4.58
CA ILE A 64 -12.16 0.99 -3.94
C ILE A 64 -12.30 1.19 -2.45
N ALA A 65 -13.43 0.71 -1.92
CA ALA A 65 -13.73 0.86 -0.52
C ALA A 65 -12.69 0.12 0.34
N ASN A 66 -12.39 0.69 1.52
CA ASN A 66 -11.65 0.09 2.62
C ASN A 66 -10.14 -0.09 2.43
N PHE A 67 -9.53 0.42 1.37
CA PHE A 67 -8.08 0.43 1.26
C PHE A 67 -7.56 1.79 0.80
N SER A 68 -6.67 2.37 1.58
CA SER A 68 -5.89 3.56 1.19
C SER A 68 -4.47 3.40 1.70
N ILE A 69 -3.51 3.84 0.93
CA ILE A 69 -2.12 3.90 1.38
C ILE A 69 -1.91 5.15 2.24
N ASN A 70 -1.15 5.02 3.30
CA ASN A 70 -0.88 6.14 4.20
C ASN A 70 0.21 7.06 3.66
N GLN A 71 0.34 8.25 4.24
CA GLN A 71 1.33 9.25 3.81
C GLN A 71 2.78 8.75 3.97
N LYS A 72 3.06 7.90 4.97
CA LYS A 72 4.41 7.34 5.17
C LYS A 72 4.82 6.45 4.00
N LEU A 73 3.89 5.62 3.48
CA LEU A 73 4.15 4.78 2.32
C LEU A 73 4.28 5.61 1.03
N ILE A 74 3.49 6.68 0.88
CA ILE A 74 3.65 7.62 -0.25
C ILE A 74 5.05 8.23 -0.23
N ASN A 75 5.50 8.74 0.92
CA ASN A 75 6.83 9.33 1.08
C ASN A 75 7.94 8.30 0.80
N PHE A 76 7.75 7.06 1.25
CA PHE A 76 8.68 5.97 0.94
C PHE A 76 8.78 5.70 -0.57
N ILE A 77 7.64 5.64 -1.27
CA ILE A 77 7.61 5.42 -2.72
C ILE A 77 8.32 6.55 -3.47
N GLU A 78 8.12 7.82 -3.07
CA GLU A 78 8.82 8.97 -3.66
C GLU A 78 10.33 8.88 -3.42
N TRP A 79 10.75 8.64 -2.19
CA TRP A 79 12.15 8.48 -1.84
C TRP A 79 12.80 7.30 -2.57
N PHE A 80 12.15 6.12 -2.56
CA PHE A 80 12.66 4.91 -3.20
C PHE A 80 12.81 5.08 -4.71
N SER A 81 11.82 5.70 -5.35
CA SER A 81 11.85 6.02 -6.78
C SER A 81 13.03 6.92 -7.13
N MET A 82 13.25 7.96 -6.34
CA MET A 82 14.35 8.92 -6.56
C MET A 82 15.72 8.30 -6.28
N TYR A 83 15.85 7.59 -5.15
CA TYR A 83 17.11 6.98 -4.72
C TYR A 83 17.58 5.88 -5.68
N ASN A 84 16.67 5.03 -6.16
CA ASN A 84 17.00 3.92 -7.06
C ASN A 84 16.83 4.27 -8.54
N MET A 85 16.48 5.51 -8.89
CA MET A 85 16.22 5.95 -10.28
C MET A 85 15.19 5.08 -11.02
N VAL A 86 14.18 4.56 -10.30
CA VAL A 86 13.11 3.75 -10.87
C VAL A 86 11.82 4.57 -10.99
N PRO A 87 10.99 4.34 -12.03
CA PRO A 87 9.70 5.02 -12.16
C PRO A 87 8.81 4.83 -10.93
N ARG A 88 8.17 5.91 -10.45
CA ARG A 88 7.27 5.89 -9.27
C ARG A 88 6.19 4.82 -9.35
N GLY A 89 5.64 4.60 -10.55
CA GLY A 89 4.63 3.56 -10.76
C GLY A 89 5.18 2.15 -10.54
N LEU A 90 6.46 1.88 -10.82
CA LEU A 90 7.10 0.59 -10.49
C LEU A 90 7.34 0.47 -8.98
N ALA A 91 7.80 1.52 -8.31
CA ALA A 91 7.92 1.55 -6.85
C ALA A 91 6.56 1.32 -6.18
N LEU A 92 5.49 1.97 -6.68
CA LEU A 92 4.12 1.71 -6.23
C LEU A 92 3.72 0.24 -6.46
N LYS A 93 4.06 -0.34 -7.61
CA LYS A 93 3.76 -1.74 -7.93
C LYS A 93 4.42 -2.72 -6.96
N MET A 94 5.63 -2.45 -6.49
CA MET A 94 6.29 -3.25 -5.46
C MET A 94 5.49 -3.27 -4.15
N CYS A 95 4.87 -2.15 -3.79
CA CYS A 95 4.10 -2.02 -2.55
C CYS A 95 2.70 -2.64 -2.61
N ILE A 96 1.99 -2.49 -3.73
CA ILE A 96 0.57 -2.91 -3.86
C ILE A 96 0.34 -4.03 -4.87
N GLY A 97 1.39 -4.53 -5.50
CA GLY A 97 1.29 -5.50 -6.59
C GLY A 97 0.54 -4.93 -7.79
N ASN A 98 -0.17 -5.78 -8.51
CA ASN A 98 -1.02 -5.34 -9.63
C ASN A 98 -2.38 -4.77 -9.17
N GLY A 99 -2.59 -4.62 -7.87
CA GLY A 99 -3.84 -4.11 -7.28
C GLY A 99 -5.03 -5.09 -7.41
N ARG A 100 -5.04 -6.00 -8.36
CA ARG A 100 -6.17 -6.92 -8.62
C ARG A 100 -6.46 -7.85 -7.44
N ASN A 101 -5.43 -8.26 -6.70
CA ASN A 101 -5.60 -9.13 -5.53
C ASN A 101 -6.21 -8.41 -4.33
N LEU A 102 -6.15 -7.08 -4.29
CA LEU A 102 -6.77 -6.28 -3.24
C LEU A 102 -8.32 -6.29 -3.32
N PHE A 103 -8.87 -6.81 -4.41
CA PHE A 103 -10.33 -6.88 -4.66
C PHE A 103 -10.93 -8.26 -4.42
N LYS A 104 -10.12 -9.26 -4.15
CA LYS A 104 -10.67 -10.56 -3.78
C LYS A 104 -11.48 -10.35 -2.51
N LYS A 105 -12.79 -10.63 -2.59
CA LYS A 105 -13.73 -10.49 -1.49
C LYS A 105 -13.17 -11.19 -0.24
N LYS A 106 -13.43 -10.62 0.93
CA LYS A 106 -13.13 -11.18 2.25
C LYS A 106 -13.50 -12.68 2.38
N ASP A 107 -14.53 -13.11 1.66
CA ASP A 107 -15.04 -14.49 1.64
C ASP A 107 -14.01 -15.55 1.18
N GLN A 108 -12.93 -15.14 0.49
CA GLN A 108 -11.83 -16.05 0.15
C GLN A 108 -10.74 -16.09 1.22
N ILE A 109 -10.65 -15.06 2.09
CA ILE A 109 -9.70 -15.01 3.20
C ILE A 109 -10.23 -15.83 4.38
N GLU A 110 -11.55 -15.88 4.59
CA GLU A 110 -12.18 -16.68 5.66
C GLU A 110 -12.07 -18.20 5.43
N LYS A 111 -11.77 -18.63 4.20
CA LYS A 111 -11.44 -20.04 3.88
C LYS A 111 -10.00 -20.46 4.22
N LEU A 112 -9.15 -19.54 4.68
CA LEU A 112 -7.95 -19.94 5.37
C LEU A 112 -8.41 -20.69 6.63
N LYS A 113 -8.34 -22.02 6.58
CA LYS A 113 -8.63 -22.93 7.69
C LYS A 113 -8.10 -22.29 8.97
N LYS A 114 -8.92 -22.19 10.00
CA LYS A 114 -8.48 -21.80 11.34
C LYS A 114 -7.20 -22.56 11.65
N ILE A 115 -6.06 -21.89 11.46
CA ILE A 115 -4.78 -22.46 11.85
C ILE A 115 -4.94 -22.73 13.33
N LYS A 116 -4.85 -23.99 13.76
CA LYS A 116 -4.80 -24.31 15.18
C LYS A 116 -3.59 -23.59 15.72
N VAL A 117 -3.83 -22.46 16.39
CA VAL A 117 -2.76 -21.75 17.08
C VAL A 117 -2.34 -22.64 18.24
N THR A 118 -1.28 -23.40 18.05
CA THR A 118 -0.59 -24.07 19.14
C THR A 118 -0.08 -22.98 20.07
N LYS A 119 -0.60 -22.93 21.27
CA LYS A 119 -0.11 -22.01 22.31
C LYS A 119 1.28 -22.51 22.74
N TYR A 120 2.31 -21.91 22.18
CA TYR A 120 3.67 -22.11 22.67
C TYR A 120 3.86 -21.29 23.95
N SER A 121 4.43 -21.89 24.99
CA SER A 121 4.88 -21.17 26.16
C SER A 121 6.28 -20.64 25.92
N LEU A 122 6.44 -19.32 25.87
CA LEU A 122 7.75 -18.70 25.77
C LEU A 122 8.54 -18.88 27.07
N ASN A 123 9.83 -19.19 26.97
CA ASN A 123 10.74 -19.17 28.10
C ASN A 123 11.03 -17.74 28.57
N LYS A 124 11.80 -17.59 29.65
CA LYS A 124 12.10 -16.27 30.23
C LYS A 124 12.81 -15.35 29.24
N GLU A 125 13.87 -15.82 28.59
CA GLU A 125 14.66 -15.04 27.64
C GLU A 125 13.85 -14.59 26.41
N GLN A 126 12.98 -15.46 25.90
CA GLN A 126 12.06 -15.14 24.81
C GLN A 126 11.04 -14.06 25.21
N LYS A 127 10.51 -14.14 26.43
CA LYS A 127 9.59 -13.11 26.98
C LYS A 127 10.27 -11.76 27.13
N ASP A 128 11.51 -11.75 27.65
CA ASP A 128 12.30 -10.53 27.82
C ASP A 128 12.64 -9.90 26.46
N SER A 129 13.01 -10.71 25.49
CA SER A 129 13.25 -10.27 24.09
C SER A 129 12.00 -9.69 23.46
N LEU A 130 10.85 -10.36 23.61
CA LEU A 130 9.55 -9.87 23.09
C LEU A 130 9.19 -8.52 23.71
N LYS A 131 9.30 -8.40 25.04
CA LYS A 131 9.05 -7.15 25.77
C LYS A 131 9.93 -6.00 25.26
N TYR A 132 11.21 -6.27 25.01
CA TYR A 132 12.12 -5.27 24.42
C TYR A 132 11.64 -4.83 23.03
N LEU A 133 11.29 -5.76 22.14
CA LEU A 133 10.80 -5.46 20.80
C LEU A 133 9.48 -4.67 20.83
N GLU A 134 8.59 -4.97 21.77
CA GLU A 134 7.35 -4.22 21.95
C GLU A 134 7.61 -2.78 22.40
N ASN A 135 8.59 -2.53 23.26
CA ASN A 135 8.94 -1.20 23.75
C ASN A 135 9.52 -0.29 22.65
N VAL A 136 10.18 -0.85 21.65
CA VAL A 136 10.73 -0.08 20.51
C VAL A 136 9.78 0.01 19.33
N ARG A 137 8.61 -0.61 19.43
CA ARG A 137 7.58 -0.60 18.39
C ARG A 137 7.06 0.82 18.13
N GLY A 138 6.87 1.15 16.85
CA GLY A 138 6.35 2.47 16.45
C GLY A 138 7.41 3.55 16.20
N LYS A 139 8.70 3.24 16.45
CA LYS A 139 9.85 4.08 16.08
C LYS A 139 10.74 3.31 15.12
N PHE A 140 11.49 4.05 14.29
CA PHE A 140 12.56 3.39 13.54
C PHE A 140 13.59 2.84 14.52
N ASN A 141 13.84 1.53 14.45
CA ASN A 141 14.82 0.84 15.26
C ASN A 141 15.40 -0.35 14.48
N VAL A 142 16.64 -0.64 14.72
CA VAL A 142 17.30 -1.86 14.24
C VAL A 142 17.64 -2.72 15.47
N SER A 143 16.99 -3.88 15.55
CA SER A 143 17.20 -4.83 16.64
C SER A 143 17.80 -6.12 16.10
N VAL A 144 18.78 -6.67 16.80
CA VAL A 144 19.40 -7.96 16.48
C VAL A 144 18.99 -8.97 17.53
N LEU A 145 18.26 -10.01 17.10
CA LEU A 145 17.90 -11.14 17.95
C LEU A 145 18.95 -12.26 17.77
N GLN A 146 19.86 -12.38 18.73
CA GLN A 146 20.89 -13.40 18.72
C GLN A 146 20.48 -14.64 19.52
N GLY A 147 20.84 -15.82 19.04
CA GLY A 147 20.57 -17.09 19.72
C GLY A 147 21.02 -18.28 18.88
N ALA A 148 21.28 -19.41 19.51
CA ALA A 148 21.65 -20.67 18.85
C ALA A 148 20.58 -21.13 17.84
N THR A 149 20.96 -21.98 16.90
CA THR A 149 20.00 -22.64 16.00
C THR A 149 19.03 -23.48 16.84
N GLY A 150 17.73 -23.40 16.56
CA GLY A 150 16.72 -24.12 17.33
C GLY A 150 16.29 -23.45 18.66
N SER A 151 16.85 -22.30 19.04
CA SER A 151 16.49 -21.59 20.31
C SER A 151 15.10 -20.96 20.29
N GLY A 152 14.30 -21.15 19.22
CA GLY A 152 12.95 -20.63 19.10
C GLY A 152 12.85 -19.13 18.82
N LYS A 153 13.87 -18.53 18.18
CA LYS A 153 13.84 -17.12 17.76
C LYS A 153 12.61 -16.73 16.93
N THR A 154 12.07 -17.67 16.16
CA THR A 154 10.88 -17.48 15.33
C THR A 154 9.59 -17.36 16.16
N LEU A 155 9.61 -17.71 17.44
CA LEU A 155 8.46 -17.59 18.36
C LEU A 155 8.38 -16.22 19.02
N VAL A 156 9.47 -15.46 19.01
CA VAL A 156 9.57 -14.08 19.49
C VAL A 156 9.19 -13.11 18.40
#